data_a260e497541776f7bac6d6ffa67a5a3c
#
_entry.id   a260e497541776f7bac6d6ffa67a5a3c
#
_cell.length_a   1.000
_cell.length_b   1.000
_cell.length_c   1.000
_cell.angle_alpha   90.00
_cell.angle_beta   90.00
_cell.angle_gamma   90.00
#
_symmetry.space_group_name_H-M   'P 1'
#
loop_
_entity.id
_entity.type
_entity.pdbx_description
1 polymer ?
#
loop_
_entity_poly.entity_id
_entity_poly.type
_entity_poly.pdbx_seq_one_letter_code
_entity_poly.pdbx_strand_id
1 'polypeptide(L)'
;TDGGITYSDSGEQIKTFNSKDGFGIRLLMDSGIQVGIITGRKSKALEYRCKNLGITLLFDGIKDKSKALDKIRSQTKIMPDQIAFVGDDLMDIPVMKMVGVSFCVSDACQEVKNHSEIITKQKGGHGAVREICESILKSQGLWETILNKYLS
;
A
#
# COMPACT_ATOMS: atom_id res chain seq x y z
N THR A 1 1.98 6.56 -5.24
CA THR A 1 2.05 7.84 -6.00
C THR A 1 1.57 8.98 -5.12
N ASP A 2 1.82 10.20 -5.54
CA ASP A 2 1.38 11.46 -4.91
C ASP A 2 -0.05 11.88 -5.29
N GLY A 3 -0.80 11.00 -5.96
CA GLY A 3 -2.13 11.30 -6.49
C GLY A 3 -2.12 12.01 -7.86
N GLY A 4 -0.96 12.47 -8.32
CA GLY A 4 -0.81 13.13 -9.62
C GLY A 4 -1.16 12.22 -10.80
N ILE A 5 -1.79 12.81 -11.82
CA ILE A 5 -2.11 12.14 -13.07
C ILE A 5 -1.49 12.93 -14.20
N THR A 6 -0.52 12.32 -14.87
CA THR A 6 0.12 12.90 -16.05
C THR A 6 -0.28 12.08 -17.27
N TYR A 7 -0.62 12.76 -18.35
CA TYR A 7 -0.89 12.15 -19.64
C TYR A 7 0.16 12.58 -20.66
N SER A 8 0.57 11.66 -21.52
CA SER A 8 1.30 11.99 -22.75
C SER A 8 0.33 12.54 -23.80
N ASP A 9 0.85 13.11 -24.88
CA ASP A 9 0.06 13.57 -26.03
C ASP A 9 -0.73 12.43 -26.70
N SER A 10 -0.26 11.18 -26.55
CA SER A 10 -0.98 9.99 -27.00
C SER A 10 -2.07 9.51 -26.04
N GLY A 11 -2.29 10.20 -24.90
CA GLY A 11 -3.27 9.85 -23.88
C GLY A 11 -2.82 8.73 -22.92
N GLU A 12 -1.55 8.33 -22.95
CA GLU A 12 -1.01 7.33 -22.02
C GLU A 12 -0.79 7.95 -20.65
N GLN A 13 -1.14 7.22 -19.58
CA GLN A 13 -0.86 7.63 -18.21
C GLN A 13 0.60 7.39 -17.85
N ILE A 14 1.26 8.45 -17.40
CA ILE A 14 2.60 8.39 -16.81
C ILE A 14 2.45 8.46 -15.30
N LYS A 15 3.17 7.59 -14.57
CA LYS A 15 3.15 7.56 -13.09
C LYS A 15 4.57 7.55 -12.55
N THR A 16 4.79 8.39 -11.55
CA THR A 16 6.03 8.41 -10.78
C THR A 16 5.85 7.56 -9.51
N PHE A 17 6.81 6.66 -9.28
CA PHE A 17 6.85 5.82 -8.09
C PHE A 17 8.11 6.14 -7.27
N ASN A 18 7.96 6.18 -5.96
CA ASN A 18 9.07 6.40 -5.05
C ASN A 18 9.89 5.11 -4.89
N SER A 19 11.21 5.21 -5.01
CA SER A 19 12.11 4.06 -4.89
C SER A 19 12.19 3.52 -3.46
N LYS A 20 12.15 4.41 -2.46
CA LYS A 20 12.17 4.03 -1.03
C LYS A 20 10.91 3.26 -0.64
N ASP A 21 9.74 3.69 -1.15
CA ASP A 21 8.48 2.97 -0.96
C ASP A 21 8.56 1.56 -1.54
N GLY A 22 9.09 1.42 -2.75
CA GLY A 22 9.30 0.11 -3.37
C GLY A 22 10.25 -0.78 -2.60
N PHE A 23 11.32 -0.22 -2.03
CA PHE A 23 12.24 -0.97 -1.19
C PHE A 23 11.57 -1.43 0.11
N GLY A 24 10.77 -0.58 0.77
CA GLY A 24 9.99 -0.97 1.94
C GLY A 24 9.05 -2.14 1.67
N ILE A 25 8.34 -2.11 0.54
CA ILE A 25 7.48 -3.22 0.10
C ILE A 25 8.29 -4.52 -0.05
N ARG A 26 9.47 -4.45 -0.66
CA ARG A 26 10.35 -5.63 -0.79
C ARG A 26 10.77 -6.18 0.57
N LEU A 27 11.16 -5.33 1.51
CA LEU A 27 11.52 -5.78 2.85
C LEU A 27 10.38 -6.51 3.56
N LEU A 28 9.11 -6.07 3.40
CA LEU A 28 7.95 -6.79 3.89
C LEU A 28 7.84 -8.18 3.25
N MET A 29 7.91 -8.24 1.92
CA MET A 29 7.76 -9.50 1.18
C MET A 29 8.88 -10.48 1.48
N ASP A 30 10.13 -10.01 1.57
CA ASP A 30 11.29 -10.83 1.95
C ASP A 30 11.20 -11.35 3.40
N SER A 31 10.35 -10.71 4.21
CA SER A 31 10.04 -11.14 5.58
C SER A 31 8.79 -12.05 5.68
N GLY A 32 8.23 -12.48 4.54
CA GLY A 32 7.09 -13.38 4.47
C GLY A 32 5.72 -12.66 4.60
N ILE A 33 5.67 -11.32 4.61
CA ILE A 33 4.44 -10.57 4.66
C ILE A 33 3.95 -10.32 3.23
N GLN A 34 2.73 -10.76 2.92
CA GLN A 34 2.14 -10.56 1.61
C GLN A 34 1.75 -9.09 1.40
N VAL A 35 1.98 -8.59 0.19
CA VAL A 35 1.60 -7.23 -0.19
C VAL A 35 0.64 -7.28 -1.38
N GLY A 36 -0.43 -6.50 -1.30
CA GLY A 36 -1.41 -6.34 -2.39
C GLY A 36 -1.71 -4.87 -2.65
N ILE A 37 -2.24 -4.60 -3.83
CA ILE A 37 -2.67 -3.26 -4.25
C ILE A 37 -4.14 -3.33 -4.68
N ILE A 38 -4.95 -2.39 -4.14
CA ILE A 38 -6.33 -2.17 -4.54
C ILE A 38 -6.42 -0.76 -5.12
N THR A 39 -6.92 -0.64 -6.34
CA THR A 39 -7.07 0.66 -7.01
C THR A 39 -8.32 0.71 -7.88
N GLY A 40 -8.97 1.87 -7.91
CA GLY A 40 -10.10 2.13 -8.82
C GLY A 40 -9.70 2.32 -10.29
N ARG A 41 -8.43 2.54 -10.57
CA ARG A 41 -7.92 2.82 -11.92
C ARG A 41 -7.08 1.68 -12.45
N LYS A 42 -7.29 1.36 -13.74
CA LYS A 42 -6.37 0.50 -14.48
C LYS A 42 -5.21 1.32 -15.02
N SER A 43 -3.98 0.79 -14.93
CA SER A 43 -2.79 1.49 -15.41
C SER A 43 -1.68 0.50 -15.72
N LYS A 44 -1.24 0.49 -16.99
CA LYS A 44 -0.06 -0.29 -17.42
C LYS A 44 1.19 0.03 -16.60
N ALA A 45 1.40 1.32 -16.27
CA ALA A 45 2.52 1.73 -15.44
C ALA A 45 2.49 1.06 -14.05
N LEU A 46 1.30 0.91 -13.45
CA LEU A 46 1.15 0.19 -12.17
C LEU A 46 1.41 -1.30 -12.32
N GLU A 47 0.91 -1.93 -13.39
CA GLU A 47 1.16 -3.34 -13.68
C GLU A 47 2.66 -3.62 -13.82
N TYR A 48 3.39 -2.77 -14.57
CA TYR A 48 4.86 -2.85 -14.67
C TYR A 48 5.53 -2.68 -13.31
N ARG A 49 5.06 -1.74 -12.48
CA ARG A 49 5.61 -1.53 -11.14
C ARG A 49 5.38 -2.74 -10.25
N CYS A 50 4.19 -3.31 -10.25
CA CYS A 50 3.89 -4.53 -9.50
C CYS A 50 4.80 -5.68 -9.92
N LYS A 51 4.95 -5.91 -11.23
CA LYS A 51 5.85 -6.92 -11.78
C LYS A 51 7.31 -6.72 -11.32
N ASN A 52 7.81 -5.48 -11.38
CA ASN A 52 9.17 -5.16 -10.95
C ASN A 52 9.41 -5.40 -9.45
N LEU A 53 8.38 -5.22 -8.63
CA LEU A 53 8.45 -5.44 -7.18
C LEU A 53 8.15 -6.90 -6.79
N GLY A 54 7.56 -7.71 -7.68
CA GLY A 54 7.12 -9.06 -7.38
C GLY A 54 5.74 -9.12 -6.69
N ILE A 55 4.94 -8.04 -6.78
CA ILE A 55 3.58 -8.01 -6.23
C ILE A 55 2.66 -8.77 -7.18
N THR A 56 2.04 -9.84 -6.68
CA THR A 56 1.10 -10.68 -7.44
C THR A 56 -0.37 -10.37 -7.15
N LEU A 57 -0.66 -9.75 -6.01
CA LEU A 57 -2.01 -9.38 -5.59
C LEU A 57 -2.33 -7.95 -6.07
N LEU A 58 -2.74 -7.84 -7.33
CA LEU A 58 -3.18 -6.56 -7.92
C LEU A 58 -4.67 -6.62 -8.23
N PHE A 59 -5.44 -5.74 -7.59
CA PHE A 59 -6.88 -5.56 -7.78
C PHE A 59 -7.13 -4.17 -8.34
N ASP A 60 -7.08 -4.02 -9.65
CA ASP A 60 -7.28 -2.76 -10.36
C ASP A 60 -8.71 -2.64 -10.93
N GLY A 61 -9.12 -1.41 -11.25
CA GLY A 61 -10.47 -1.13 -11.77
C GLY A 61 -11.58 -1.41 -10.75
N ILE A 62 -11.27 -1.49 -9.46
CA ILE A 62 -12.22 -1.81 -8.39
C ILE A 62 -12.91 -0.52 -7.93
N LYS A 63 -14.18 -0.34 -8.26
CA LYS A 63 -14.98 0.80 -7.79
C LYS A 63 -15.34 0.70 -6.31
N ASP A 64 -15.66 -0.50 -5.85
CA ASP A 64 -15.98 -0.79 -4.44
C ASP A 64 -14.82 -1.59 -3.84
N LYS A 65 -13.95 -0.88 -3.12
CA LYS A 65 -12.74 -1.48 -2.55
C LYS A 65 -13.04 -2.52 -1.46
N SER A 66 -14.20 -2.46 -0.81
CA SER A 66 -14.60 -3.46 0.20
C SER A 66 -14.73 -4.86 -0.40
N LYS A 67 -15.24 -4.97 -1.64
CA LYS A 67 -15.35 -6.24 -2.36
C LYS A 67 -13.99 -6.85 -2.71
N ALA A 68 -12.92 -6.06 -2.72
CA ALA A 68 -11.58 -6.59 -2.92
C ALA A 68 -11.11 -7.42 -1.71
N LEU A 69 -11.53 -7.08 -0.48
CA LEU A 69 -11.22 -7.88 0.70
C LEU A 69 -11.77 -9.30 0.61
N ASP A 70 -12.97 -9.49 0.09
CA ASP A 70 -13.55 -10.82 -0.10
C ASP A 70 -12.73 -11.65 -1.09
N LYS A 71 -12.24 -11.02 -2.17
CA LYS A 71 -11.36 -11.66 -3.14
C LYS A 71 -10.01 -12.02 -2.52
N ILE A 72 -9.41 -11.09 -1.75
CA ILE A 72 -8.15 -11.34 -1.03
C ILE A 72 -8.33 -12.54 -0.10
N ARG A 73 -9.39 -12.54 0.72
CA ARG A 73 -9.72 -13.63 1.63
C ARG A 73 -9.86 -14.98 0.92
N SER A 74 -10.57 -14.99 -0.22
CA SER A 74 -10.75 -16.22 -0.99
C SER A 74 -9.44 -16.78 -1.55
N GLN A 75 -8.53 -15.91 -1.97
CA GLN A 75 -7.25 -16.27 -2.58
C GLN A 75 -6.17 -16.61 -1.55
N THR A 76 -6.07 -15.84 -0.48
CA THR A 76 -4.96 -15.92 0.48
C THR A 76 -5.31 -16.66 1.77
N LYS A 77 -6.61 -16.80 2.08
CA LYS A 77 -7.13 -17.29 3.38
C LYS A 77 -6.78 -16.39 4.57
N ILE A 78 -6.21 -15.20 4.33
CA ILE A 78 -5.91 -14.20 5.36
C ILE A 78 -7.22 -13.57 5.83
N MET A 79 -7.40 -13.46 7.13
CA MET A 79 -8.59 -12.85 7.74
C MET A 79 -8.43 -11.32 7.78
N PRO A 80 -9.53 -10.54 7.74
CA PRO A 80 -9.45 -9.07 7.74
C PRO A 80 -8.67 -8.47 8.91
N ASP A 81 -8.76 -9.05 10.10
CA ASP A 81 -8.01 -8.66 11.30
C ASP A 81 -6.49 -8.87 11.20
N GLN A 82 -6.04 -9.65 10.21
CA GLN A 82 -4.63 -9.88 9.89
C GLN A 82 -4.12 -8.95 8.78
N ILE A 83 -4.95 -8.02 8.30
CA ILE A 83 -4.62 -7.11 7.20
C ILE A 83 -4.32 -5.72 7.75
N ALA A 84 -3.21 -5.13 7.29
CA ALA A 84 -2.95 -3.71 7.39
C ALA A 84 -3.37 -3.05 6.06
N PHE A 85 -4.12 -1.95 6.13
CA PHE A 85 -4.55 -1.21 4.94
C PHE A 85 -4.14 0.26 5.00
N VAL A 86 -3.76 0.81 3.86
CA VAL A 86 -3.38 2.21 3.70
C VAL A 86 -4.37 2.91 2.80
N GLY A 87 -5.02 3.96 3.30
CA GLY A 87 -5.95 4.79 2.55
C GLY A 87 -5.50 6.24 2.43
N ASP A 88 -6.04 6.95 1.45
CA ASP A 88 -5.81 8.38 1.22
C ASP A 88 -7.10 9.16 0.93
N ASP A 89 -8.17 8.49 0.49
CA ASP A 89 -9.40 9.14 0.07
C ASP A 89 -10.66 8.42 0.61
N LEU A 90 -11.81 9.07 0.52
CA LEU A 90 -13.11 8.61 1.06
C LEU A 90 -13.46 7.16 0.67
N MET A 91 -13.05 6.74 -0.53
CA MET A 91 -13.29 5.39 -1.03
C MET A 91 -12.55 4.30 -0.24
N ASP A 92 -11.59 4.66 0.59
CA ASP A 92 -10.80 3.75 1.42
C ASP A 92 -11.44 3.46 2.78
N ILE A 93 -12.26 4.38 3.28
CA ILE A 93 -12.87 4.29 4.61
C ILE A 93 -13.62 2.97 4.84
N PRO A 94 -14.43 2.44 3.89
CA PRO A 94 -15.09 1.16 4.10
C PRO A 94 -14.14 0.00 4.37
N VAL A 95 -12.99 -0.05 3.69
CA VAL A 95 -11.95 -1.06 3.91
C VAL A 95 -11.24 -0.84 5.23
N MET A 96 -10.88 0.41 5.55
CA MET A 96 -10.18 0.77 6.79
C MET A 96 -10.94 0.31 8.03
N LYS A 97 -12.28 0.34 7.99
CA LYS A 97 -13.14 -0.13 9.09
C LYS A 97 -13.22 -1.66 9.23
N MET A 98 -12.74 -2.41 8.25
CA MET A 98 -12.86 -3.88 8.21
C MET A 98 -11.56 -4.61 8.51
N VAL A 99 -10.43 -3.91 8.50
CA VAL A 99 -9.08 -4.49 8.66
C VAL A 99 -8.58 -4.40 10.09
N GLY A 100 -7.53 -5.17 10.40
CA GLY A 100 -6.94 -5.22 11.74
C GLY A 100 -6.17 -3.96 12.12
N VAL A 101 -5.57 -3.26 11.15
CA VAL A 101 -4.95 -1.95 11.36
C VAL A 101 -5.08 -1.08 10.12
N SER A 102 -5.49 0.17 10.31
CA SER A 102 -5.65 1.15 9.25
C SER A 102 -4.63 2.27 9.37
N PHE A 103 -3.96 2.54 8.25
CA PHE A 103 -3.05 3.66 8.08
C PHE A 103 -3.64 4.67 7.12
N CYS A 104 -3.26 5.94 7.26
CA CYS A 104 -3.42 6.90 6.18
C CYS A 104 -2.16 7.75 6.01
N VAL A 105 -2.02 8.32 4.81
CA VAL A 105 -0.92 9.24 4.51
C VAL A 105 -1.17 10.62 5.11
N SER A 106 -0.09 11.37 5.41
CA SER A 106 -0.20 12.67 6.09
C SER A 106 -0.99 13.72 5.29
N ASP A 107 -1.08 13.57 3.98
CA ASP A 107 -1.84 14.42 3.06
C ASP A 107 -3.20 13.84 2.65
N ALA A 108 -3.66 12.77 3.31
CA ALA A 108 -5.03 12.28 3.16
C ALA A 108 -6.07 13.33 3.59
N CYS A 109 -7.30 13.23 3.07
CA CYS A 109 -8.37 14.11 3.50
C CYS A 109 -8.72 13.91 4.99
N GLN A 110 -9.33 14.93 5.61
CA GLN A 110 -9.57 14.91 7.06
C GLN A 110 -10.47 13.75 7.49
N GLU A 111 -11.44 13.40 6.67
CA GLU A 111 -12.37 12.29 6.92
C GLU A 111 -11.64 10.95 7.01
N VAL A 112 -10.66 10.72 6.14
CA VAL A 112 -9.83 9.50 6.18
C VAL A 112 -8.96 9.49 7.43
N LYS A 113 -8.34 10.62 7.79
CA LYS A 113 -7.56 10.75 9.03
C LYS A 113 -8.37 10.45 10.28
N ASN A 114 -9.63 10.87 10.30
CA ASN A 114 -10.55 10.59 11.41
C ASN A 114 -10.93 9.11 11.54
N HIS A 115 -10.73 8.32 10.50
CA HIS A 115 -11.06 6.89 10.45
C HIS A 115 -9.82 6.00 10.38
N SER A 116 -8.62 6.56 10.48
CA SER A 116 -7.38 5.79 10.53
C SER A 116 -6.85 5.69 11.95
N GLU A 117 -6.22 4.55 12.26
CA GLU A 117 -5.57 4.35 13.56
C GLU A 117 -4.19 5.00 13.58
N ILE A 118 -3.51 5.03 12.44
CA ILE A 118 -2.15 5.57 12.34
C ILE A 118 -2.05 6.49 11.13
N ILE A 119 -1.55 7.70 11.36
CA ILE A 119 -1.29 8.70 10.31
C ILE A 119 0.22 8.77 10.10
N THR A 120 0.68 8.63 8.86
CA THR A 120 2.11 8.76 8.55
C THR A 120 2.60 10.19 8.68
N LYS A 121 3.90 10.37 8.90
CA LYS A 121 4.56 11.68 8.84
C LYS A 121 4.81 12.10 7.39
N GLN A 122 5.08 11.13 6.54
CA GLN A 122 5.37 11.33 5.13
C GLN A 122 4.07 11.40 4.31
N LYS A 123 4.11 12.16 3.21
CA LYS A 123 3.01 12.26 2.24
C LYS A 123 2.98 11.04 1.31
N GLY A 124 1.82 10.79 0.71
CA GLY A 124 1.66 9.81 -0.34
C GLY A 124 2.67 10.02 -1.48
N GLY A 125 3.28 8.94 -1.97
CA GLY A 125 4.33 9.01 -3.00
C GLY A 125 5.68 9.57 -2.55
N HIS A 126 5.83 9.99 -1.32
CA HIS A 126 7.04 10.64 -0.79
C HIS A 126 7.65 9.88 0.40
N GLY A 127 7.45 8.57 0.46
CA GLY A 127 8.02 7.73 1.51
C GLY A 127 7.03 7.27 2.58
N ALA A 128 5.75 7.58 2.47
CA ALA A 128 4.72 7.13 3.40
C ALA A 128 4.63 5.60 3.47
N VAL A 129 4.65 4.92 2.31
CA VAL A 129 4.62 3.45 2.26
C VAL A 129 5.87 2.87 2.90
N ARG A 130 7.04 3.47 2.69
CA ARG A 130 8.29 3.08 3.37
C ARG A 130 8.15 3.18 4.89
N GLU A 131 7.61 4.29 5.40
CA GLU A 131 7.37 4.51 6.83
C GLU A 131 6.45 3.42 7.41
N ILE A 132 5.37 3.09 6.71
CA ILE A 132 4.42 2.06 7.13
C ILE A 132 5.09 0.67 7.14
N CYS A 133 5.83 0.33 6.09
CA CYS A 133 6.55 -0.95 6.02
C CYS A 133 7.52 -1.12 7.19
N GLU A 134 8.27 -0.07 7.51
CA GLU A 134 9.16 -0.10 8.68
C GLU A 134 8.40 -0.24 10.00
N SER A 135 7.27 0.46 10.14
CA SER A 135 6.42 0.37 11.33
C SER A 135 5.92 -1.06 11.55
N ILE A 136 5.43 -1.70 10.48
CA ILE A 136 4.97 -3.10 10.53
C ILE A 136 6.13 -4.03 10.90
N LEU A 137 7.28 -3.90 10.25
CA LEU A 137 8.45 -4.75 10.53
C LEU A 137 8.97 -4.59 11.96
N LYS A 138 8.94 -3.37 12.49
CA LYS A 138 9.30 -3.08 13.89
C LYS A 138 8.30 -3.70 14.86
N SER A 139 7.01 -3.58 14.60
CA SER A 139 5.96 -4.17 15.46
C SER A 139 6.01 -5.70 15.48
N GLN A 140 6.49 -6.33 14.40
CA GLN A 140 6.70 -7.76 14.29
C GLN A 140 8.06 -8.24 14.82
N GLY A 141 8.90 -7.34 15.34
CA GLY A 141 10.25 -7.67 15.82
C GLY A 141 11.26 -8.08 14.74
N LEU A 142 10.94 -7.81 13.47
CA LEU A 142 11.76 -8.24 12.31
C LEU A 142 12.80 -7.21 11.90
N TRP A 143 12.65 -5.96 12.34
CA TRP A 143 13.45 -4.84 11.86
C TRP A 143 14.94 -4.98 12.15
N GLU A 144 15.32 -5.35 13.37
CA GLU A 144 16.73 -5.49 13.76
C GLU A 144 17.47 -6.58 12.95
N THR A 145 16.79 -7.69 12.70
CA THR A 145 17.34 -8.77 11.84
C THR A 145 17.58 -8.27 10.41
N ILE A 146 16.66 -7.45 9.88
CA ILE A 146 16.82 -6.85 8.56
C ILE A 146 17.98 -5.87 8.57
N LEU A 147 18.03 -4.96 9.56
CA LEU A 147 19.04 -3.93 9.65
C LEU A 147 20.46 -4.52 9.73
N ASN A 148 20.64 -5.58 10.49
CA ASN A 148 21.94 -6.25 10.64
C ASN A 148 22.49 -6.79 9.31
N LYS A 149 21.62 -7.16 8.34
CA LYS A 149 22.07 -7.59 7.00
C LYS A 149 22.70 -6.45 6.18
N TYR A 150 22.45 -5.19 6.55
CA TYR A 150 23.02 -4.02 5.86
C TYR A 150 24.12 -3.32 6.65
N LEU A 151 24.33 -3.72 7.91
CA LEU A 151 25.41 -3.19 8.78
C LEU A 151 26.63 -4.10 8.80
N SER A 152 26.51 -5.34 8.34
CA SER A 152 27.60 -6.31 8.17
C SER A 152 28.26 -6.11 6.79
#